data_2ca4b402cae6aafc43c51653d731a1e0
#
_entry.id   2ca4b402cae6aafc43c51653d731a1e0
#
_cell.length_a   1.000
_cell.length_b   1.000
_cell.length_c   1.000
_cell.angle_alpha   90.00
_cell.angle_beta   90.00
_cell.angle_gamma   90.00
#
_symmetry.space_group_name_H-M   'P 1'
#
loop_
_entity.id
_entity.type
_entity.pdbx_description
1 polymer ?
#
loop_
_entity_poly.entity_id
_entity_poly.type
_entity_poly.pdbx_seq_one_letter_code
_entity_poly.pdbx_strand_id
1 'polypeptide(L)'
;MITITCCTQKGGVSKTTTCEAIILYLRKQGYKVLAIDLDLQGNLTSYLGGDNKYDAFDVCLGKVKIEKAIENDLIAGGANLAYLNQFFETNKLTAIKTKLKTVEKLYDVCVIDTPPAINRTVLAGLCAADYVIMPSEPTRDALDGILQTLEAVKSVKKSANNGLEVLGVLMVKYKERYTVHKQFLNYCTKANKFPVFKTKVRESQAINNAKTNNDNFFDKQYMKENADIR
;
A
#
# COMPACT_ATOMS: atom_id res chain seq x y z
N MET A 1 7.81 15.55 -1.14
CA MET A 1 6.96 14.42 -0.64
C MET A 1 7.48 13.12 -1.23
N ILE A 2 7.74 12.11 -0.41
CA ILE A 2 8.09 10.74 -0.84
C ILE A 2 6.80 9.94 -1.00
N THR A 3 6.62 9.24 -2.11
CA THR A 3 5.41 8.43 -2.37
C THR A 3 5.74 6.94 -2.34
N ILE A 4 5.06 6.19 -1.47
CA ILE A 4 5.23 4.74 -1.26
C ILE A 4 3.95 4.02 -1.66
N THR A 5 4.05 3.00 -2.50
CA THR A 5 2.90 2.16 -2.87
C THR A 5 3.08 0.74 -2.30
N CYS A 6 2.06 0.23 -1.61
CA CYS A 6 2.00 -1.17 -1.23
C CYS A 6 1.28 -1.97 -2.33
N CYS A 7 2.01 -2.88 -2.97
CA CYS A 7 1.51 -3.63 -4.12
C CYS A 7 1.97 -5.08 -4.08
N THR A 8 1.05 -6.02 -4.25
CA THR A 8 1.35 -7.46 -4.49
C THR A 8 0.14 -8.11 -5.14
N GLN A 9 0.38 -8.94 -6.15
CA GLN A 9 -0.67 -9.70 -6.82
C GLN A 9 -1.11 -10.89 -5.97
N LYS A 10 -1.74 -10.62 -4.84
CA LYS A 10 -2.44 -11.61 -4.00
C LYS A 10 -3.38 -10.88 -3.04
N GLY A 11 -4.59 -11.43 -2.87
CA GLY A 11 -5.51 -10.99 -1.83
C GLY A 11 -5.08 -11.47 -0.43
N GLY A 12 -5.47 -10.75 0.61
CA GLY A 12 -5.28 -11.18 1.99
C GLY A 12 -3.85 -11.15 2.54
N VAL A 13 -2.87 -10.62 1.80
CA VAL A 13 -1.47 -10.50 2.21
C VAL A 13 -1.17 -9.20 2.97
N SER A 14 -2.14 -8.67 3.68
CA SER A 14 -1.97 -7.52 4.59
C SER A 14 -1.45 -6.23 3.93
N LYS A 15 -1.76 -5.97 2.64
CA LYS A 15 -1.40 -4.69 1.97
C LYS A 15 -1.93 -3.49 2.75
N THR A 16 -3.24 -3.40 2.90
CA THR A 16 -3.93 -2.34 3.64
C THR A 16 -3.41 -2.19 5.06
N THR A 17 -3.19 -3.31 5.78
CA THR A 17 -2.62 -3.30 7.14
C THR A 17 -1.19 -2.74 7.15
N THR A 18 -0.39 -3.04 6.12
CA THR A 18 0.96 -2.50 5.98
C THR A 18 0.93 -1.00 5.71
N CYS A 19 0.03 -0.54 4.82
CA CYS A 19 -0.18 0.89 4.57
C CYS A 19 -0.58 1.62 5.85
N GLU A 20 -1.59 1.11 6.56
CA GLU A 20 -2.05 1.66 7.84
C GLU A 20 -0.93 1.74 8.86
N ALA A 21 -0.13 0.66 9.03
CA ALA A 21 1.00 0.64 9.94
C ALA A 21 2.02 1.74 9.63
N ILE A 22 2.40 1.89 8.36
CA ILE A 22 3.33 2.92 7.91
C ILE A 22 2.77 4.31 8.20
N ILE A 23 1.50 4.56 7.84
CA ILE A 23 0.84 5.86 8.02
C ILE A 23 0.80 6.23 9.50
N LEU A 24 0.28 5.35 10.35
CA LEU A 24 0.12 5.60 11.78
C LEU A 24 1.48 5.79 12.47
N TYR A 25 2.47 4.96 12.11
CA TYR A 25 3.82 5.09 12.67
C TYR A 25 4.47 6.42 12.28
N LEU A 26 4.45 6.80 11.01
CA LEU A 26 5.04 8.04 10.54
C LEU A 26 4.33 9.27 11.13
N ARG A 27 3.00 9.26 11.21
CA ARG A 27 2.21 10.31 11.89
C ARG A 27 2.62 10.44 13.36
N LYS A 28 2.83 9.32 14.06
CA LYS A 28 3.32 9.30 15.44
C LYS A 28 4.74 9.87 15.58
N GLN A 29 5.58 9.78 14.55
CA GLN A 29 6.90 10.39 14.49
C GLN A 29 6.85 11.90 14.10
N GLY A 30 5.67 12.47 13.87
CA GLY A 30 5.49 13.88 13.52
C GLY A 30 5.53 14.20 12.02
N TYR A 31 5.62 13.19 11.14
CA TYR A 31 5.54 13.41 9.70
C TYR A 31 4.12 13.71 9.26
N LYS A 32 3.97 14.60 8.29
CA LYS A 32 2.71 14.85 7.58
C LYS A 32 2.54 13.78 6.50
N VAL A 33 1.56 12.88 6.71
CA VAL A 33 1.37 11.72 5.83
C VAL A 33 0.01 11.77 5.17
N LEU A 34 0.00 11.85 3.83
CA LEU A 34 -1.19 11.68 3.00
C LEU A 34 -1.42 10.19 2.74
N ALA A 35 -2.61 9.71 2.99
CA ALA A 35 -3.05 8.38 2.59
C ALA A 35 -3.88 8.43 1.31
N ILE A 36 -3.72 7.44 0.43
CA ILE A 36 -4.60 7.24 -0.74
C ILE A 36 -5.05 5.79 -0.76
N ASP A 37 -6.35 5.59 -0.75
CA ASP A 37 -6.96 4.27 -0.91
C ASP A 37 -7.42 4.10 -2.36
N LEU A 38 -6.82 3.16 -3.09
CA LEU A 38 -7.20 2.81 -4.46
C LEU A 38 -7.98 1.49 -4.54
N ASP A 39 -8.32 0.89 -3.39
CA ASP A 39 -9.14 -0.32 -3.37
C ASP A 39 -10.63 0.04 -3.29
N LEU A 40 -11.42 -0.58 -4.17
CA LEU A 40 -12.88 -0.42 -4.17
C LEU A 40 -13.54 -0.87 -2.85
N GLN A 41 -12.85 -1.70 -2.06
CA GLN A 41 -13.32 -2.14 -0.75
C GLN A 41 -13.24 -1.03 0.32
N GLY A 42 -12.44 0.01 0.10
CA GLY A 42 -12.31 1.14 1.02
C GLY A 42 -11.82 0.79 2.42
N ASN A 43 -11.05 -0.30 2.55
CA ASN A 43 -10.61 -0.78 3.87
C ASN A 43 -9.67 0.20 4.56
N LEU A 44 -8.70 0.80 3.85
CA LEU A 44 -7.81 1.81 4.42
C LEU A 44 -8.62 3.05 4.83
N THR A 45 -9.58 3.44 4.00
CA THR A 45 -10.51 4.54 4.27
C THR A 45 -11.26 4.32 5.58
N SER A 46 -11.85 3.14 5.76
CA SER A 46 -12.56 2.79 6.99
C SER A 46 -11.65 2.82 8.22
N TYR A 47 -10.44 2.23 8.12
CA TYR A 47 -9.51 2.16 9.26
C TYR A 47 -8.93 3.53 9.66
N LEU A 48 -8.85 4.48 8.73
CA LEU A 48 -8.40 5.84 9.04
C LEU A 48 -9.56 6.79 9.39
N GLY A 49 -10.77 6.28 9.55
CA GLY A 49 -11.96 7.05 9.92
C GLY A 49 -12.43 8.00 8.84
N GLY A 50 -12.24 7.62 7.57
CA GLY A 50 -12.70 8.40 6.42
C GLY A 50 -14.19 8.17 6.15
N ASP A 51 -14.92 9.26 5.95
CA ASP A 51 -16.28 9.30 5.40
C ASP A 51 -16.32 10.43 4.36
N ASN A 52 -15.44 10.33 3.39
CA ASN A 52 -15.14 11.43 2.48
C ASN A 52 -16.24 11.55 1.42
N LYS A 53 -16.66 12.79 1.18
CA LYS A 53 -17.60 13.13 0.11
C LYS A 53 -17.09 12.79 -1.29
N TYR A 54 -15.77 12.82 -1.47
CA TYR A 54 -15.08 12.59 -2.74
C TYR A 54 -14.03 11.51 -2.58
N ASP A 55 -13.92 10.65 -3.59
CA ASP A 55 -12.94 9.56 -3.62
C ASP A 55 -11.83 9.79 -4.67
N ALA A 56 -10.90 8.85 -4.76
CA ALA A 56 -9.79 8.92 -5.71
C ALA A 56 -10.26 8.94 -7.18
N PHE A 57 -11.44 8.37 -7.49
CA PHE A 57 -12.01 8.42 -8.84
C PHE A 57 -12.48 9.83 -9.20
N ASP A 58 -13.16 10.53 -8.29
CA ASP A 58 -13.59 11.93 -8.48
C ASP A 58 -12.39 12.85 -8.72
N VAL A 59 -11.27 12.61 -8.02
CA VAL A 59 -10.00 13.32 -8.22
C VAL A 59 -9.42 13.04 -9.60
N CYS A 60 -9.39 11.77 -10.02
CA CYS A 60 -8.87 11.38 -11.34
C CYS A 60 -9.70 11.96 -12.49
N LEU A 61 -11.02 11.95 -12.36
CA LEU A 61 -11.95 12.58 -13.31
C LEU A 61 -11.77 14.09 -13.41
N GLY A 62 -11.17 14.73 -12.39
CA GLY A 62 -11.14 16.20 -12.28
C GLY A 62 -12.46 16.82 -11.86
N LYS A 63 -13.39 16.03 -11.33
CA LYS A 63 -14.67 16.48 -10.77
C LYS A 63 -14.45 17.34 -9.53
N VAL A 64 -13.35 17.10 -8.82
CA VAL A 64 -12.94 17.84 -7.65
C VAL A 64 -11.42 18.07 -7.67
N LYS A 65 -10.97 19.20 -7.12
CA LYS A 65 -9.54 19.43 -6.88
C LYS A 65 -9.08 18.51 -5.74
N ILE A 66 -7.85 17.99 -5.83
CA ILE A 66 -7.30 17.05 -4.84
C ILE A 66 -7.35 17.64 -3.42
N GLU A 67 -7.07 18.94 -3.26
CA GLU A 67 -7.06 19.63 -1.96
C GLU A 67 -8.44 19.62 -1.28
N LYS A 68 -9.53 19.56 -2.07
CA LYS A 68 -10.90 19.46 -1.56
C LYS A 68 -11.36 18.03 -1.31
N ALA A 69 -10.69 17.06 -1.90
CA ALA A 69 -10.97 15.64 -1.69
C ALA A 69 -10.24 15.08 -0.46
N ILE A 70 -9.19 15.77 0.00
CA ILE A 70 -8.45 15.36 1.19
C ILE A 70 -9.27 15.71 2.44
N GLU A 71 -9.57 14.69 3.22
CA GLU A 71 -10.17 14.79 4.55
C GLU A 71 -9.42 13.85 5.50
N ASN A 72 -9.08 14.32 6.70
CA ASN A 72 -8.25 13.57 7.65
C ASN A 72 -6.90 13.08 7.06
N ASP A 73 -6.29 13.88 6.17
CA ASP A 73 -5.08 13.50 5.42
C ASP A 73 -5.24 12.20 4.62
N LEU A 74 -6.44 12.00 4.07
CA LEU A 74 -6.82 10.81 3.30
C LEU A 74 -7.60 11.22 2.03
N ILE A 75 -7.27 10.57 0.91
CA ILE A 75 -8.12 10.48 -0.28
C ILE A 75 -8.78 9.11 -0.24
N ALA A 76 -10.09 9.10 -0.10
CA ALA A 76 -10.86 7.89 0.13
C ALA A 76 -10.87 6.93 -1.05
N GLY A 77 -10.94 5.65 -0.73
CA GLY A 77 -11.41 4.58 -1.62
C GLY A 77 -12.91 4.37 -1.48
N GLY A 78 -13.46 3.51 -2.30
CA GLY A 78 -14.88 3.16 -2.23
C GLY A 78 -15.44 2.62 -3.55
N ALA A 79 -16.77 2.40 -3.58
CA ALA A 79 -17.46 1.71 -4.66
C ALA A 79 -17.23 2.32 -6.06
N ASN A 80 -17.09 3.65 -6.17
CA ASN A 80 -16.84 4.31 -7.46
C ASN A 80 -15.49 3.91 -8.08
N LEU A 81 -14.54 3.42 -7.28
CA LEU A 81 -13.26 2.93 -7.78
C LEU A 81 -13.39 1.69 -8.67
N ALA A 82 -14.55 1.03 -8.69
CA ALA A 82 -14.84 -0.02 -9.66
C ALA A 82 -14.65 0.46 -11.11
N TYR A 83 -14.89 1.76 -11.38
CA TYR A 83 -14.73 2.38 -12.70
C TYR A 83 -13.31 2.88 -12.96
N LEU A 84 -12.44 2.93 -11.95
CA LEU A 84 -11.11 3.52 -12.07
C LEU A 84 -10.21 2.74 -13.05
N ASN A 85 -10.35 1.41 -13.07
CA ASN A 85 -9.61 0.59 -14.04
C ASN A 85 -9.98 0.94 -15.48
N GLN A 86 -11.30 1.04 -15.78
CA GLN A 86 -11.79 1.43 -17.09
C GLN A 86 -11.39 2.88 -17.45
N PHE A 87 -11.44 3.79 -16.49
CA PHE A 87 -10.95 5.16 -16.68
C PHE A 87 -9.52 5.18 -17.21
N PHE A 88 -8.62 4.37 -16.65
CA PHE A 88 -7.23 4.29 -17.09
C PHE A 88 -7.02 3.52 -18.41
N GLU A 89 -8.03 2.93 -19.01
CA GLU A 89 -7.93 2.38 -20.38
C GLU A 89 -7.77 3.49 -21.43
N THR A 90 -8.45 4.62 -21.22
CA THR A 90 -8.46 5.76 -22.15
C THR A 90 -7.70 6.96 -21.63
N ASN A 91 -7.30 6.99 -20.36
CA ASN A 91 -6.62 8.11 -19.72
C ASN A 91 -5.20 7.74 -19.30
N LYS A 92 -4.37 8.77 -19.08
CA LYS A 92 -2.97 8.58 -18.70
C LYS A 92 -2.85 7.96 -17.31
N LEU A 93 -2.09 6.87 -17.19
CA LEU A 93 -1.73 6.25 -15.92
C LEU A 93 -1.03 7.22 -14.94
N THR A 94 -0.46 8.30 -15.45
CA THR A 94 0.20 9.34 -14.64
C THR A 94 -0.77 10.36 -14.01
N ALA A 95 -2.10 10.18 -14.15
CA ALA A 95 -3.08 11.13 -13.64
C ALA A 95 -2.95 11.34 -12.11
N ILE A 96 -2.80 10.26 -11.33
CA ILE A 96 -2.58 10.35 -9.88
C ILE A 96 -1.30 11.14 -9.58
N LYS A 97 -0.18 10.80 -10.23
CA LYS A 97 1.11 11.51 -10.09
C LYS A 97 0.97 13.01 -10.34
N THR A 98 0.24 13.37 -11.40
CA THR A 98 0.02 14.77 -11.77
C THR A 98 -0.78 15.51 -10.69
N LYS A 99 -1.80 14.88 -10.13
CA LYS A 99 -2.59 15.46 -9.05
C LYS A 99 -1.79 15.62 -7.76
N LEU A 100 -0.98 14.62 -7.40
CA LEU A 100 -0.13 14.68 -6.20
C LEU A 100 0.87 15.84 -6.21
N LYS A 101 1.36 16.27 -7.38
CA LYS A 101 2.27 17.42 -7.49
C LYS A 101 1.67 18.72 -6.93
N THR A 102 0.34 18.89 -6.94
CA THR A 102 -0.29 20.12 -6.43
C THR A 102 -0.27 20.19 -4.91
N VAL A 103 -0.14 19.06 -4.22
CA VAL A 103 -0.11 18.96 -2.75
C VAL A 103 1.25 18.50 -2.21
N GLU A 104 2.25 18.30 -3.06
CA GLU A 104 3.56 17.74 -2.66
C GLU A 104 4.31 18.54 -1.57
N LYS A 105 4.02 19.84 -1.47
CA LYS A 105 4.62 20.73 -0.44
C LYS A 105 3.90 20.68 0.90
N LEU A 106 2.73 20.06 0.97
CA LEU A 106 1.91 20.00 2.17
C LEU A 106 2.22 18.76 3.01
N TYR A 107 2.81 17.72 2.40
CA TYR A 107 3.08 16.43 3.01
C TYR A 107 4.53 16.01 2.86
N ASP A 108 5.04 15.27 3.83
CA ASP A 108 6.37 14.66 3.79
C ASP A 108 6.34 13.32 3.05
N VAL A 109 5.29 12.53 3.29
CA VAL A 109 5.10 11.19 2.72
C VAL A 109 3.68 11.02 2.20
N CYS A 110 3.54 10.30 1.10
CA CYS A 110 2.26 9.78 0.61
C CYS A 110 2.31 8.24 0.61
N VAL A 111 1.30 7.59 1.16
CA VAL A 111 1.17 6.12 1.16
C VAL A 111 -0.06 5.73 0.36
N ILE A 112 0.14 4.88 -0.66
CA ILE A 112 -0.92 4.42 -1.57
C ILE A 112 -1.21 2.94 -1.32
N ASP A 113 -2.44 2.63 -0.91
CA ASP A 113 -2.97 1.26 -0.87
C ASP A 113 -3.57 0.88 -2.23
N THR A 114 -3.39 -0.37 -2.65
CA THR A 114 -3.80 -0.84 -3.96
C THR A 114 -4.66 -2.10 -3.89
N PRO A 115 -5.55 -2.32 -4.88
CA PRO A 115 -6.32 -3.54 -4.98
C PRO A 115 -5.45 -4.80 -5.15
N PRO A 116 -6.01 -6.00 -4.93
CA PRO A 116 -5.23 -7.24 -4.90
C PRO A 116 -4.75 -7.74 -6.27
N ALA A 117 -5.34 -7.27 -7.37
CA ALA A 117 -4.99 -7.71 -8.72
C ALA A 117 -4.20 -6.63 -9.46
N ILE A 118 -3.15 -7.04 -10.20
CA ILE A 118 -2.40 -6.13 -11.07
C ILE A 118 -3.31 -5.72 -12.25
N ASN A 119 -3.81 -4.51 -12.19
CA ASN A 119 -4.66 -3.89 -13.19
C ASN A 119 -4.19 -2.45 -13.44
N ARG A 120 -4.89 -1.69 -14.27
CA ARG A 120 -4.50 -0.31 -14.60
C ARG A 120 -4.53 0.63 -13.41
N THR A 121 -5.40 0.42 -12.42
CA THR A 121 -5.42 1.17 -11.17
C THR A 121 -4.12 0.97 -10.39
N VAL A 122 -3.65 -0.28 -10.27
CA VAL A 122 -2.35 -0.58 -9.65
C VAL A 122 -1.21 0.05 -10.44
N LEU A 123 -1.22 -0.04 -11.77
CA LEU A 123 -0.20 0.59 -12.60
C LEU A 123 -0.18 2.12 -12.42
N ALA A 124 -1.34 2.77 -12.24
CA ALA A 124 -1.41 4.19 -11.95
C ALA A 124 -0.82 4.54 -10.58
N GLY A 125 -1.06 3.72 -9.55
CA GLY A 125 -0.39 3.83 -8.25
C GLY A 125 1.13 3.71 -8.36
N LEU A 126 1.63 2.72 -9.13
CA LEU A 126 3.06 2.54 -9.41
C LEU A 126 3.65 3.72 -10.20
N CYS A 127 2.90 4.30 -11.14
CA CYS A 127 3.32 5.50 -11.86
C CYS A 127 3.52 6.71 -10.93
N ALA A 128 2.75 6.78 -9.85
CA ALA A 128 2.81 7.86 -8.88
C ALA A 128 3.89 7.66 -7.81
N ALA A 129 4.36 6.44 -7.59
CA ALA A 129 5.26 6.07 -6.50
C ALA A 129 6.73 6.39 -6.79
N ASP A 130 7.47 6.70 -5.73
CA ASP A 130 8.93 6.65 -5.71
C ASP A 130 9.40 5.24 -5.31
N TYR A 131 8.66 4.61 -4.38
CA TYR A 131 9.01 3.32 -3.80
C TYR A 131 7.84 2.34 -3.77
N VAL A 132 8.17 1.05 -3.90
CA VAL A 132 7.22 -0.06 -3.76
C VAL A 132 7.62 -0.95 -2.61
N ILE A 133 6.67 -1.24 -1.72
CA ILE A 133 6.74 -2.31 -0.73
C ILE A 133 5.83 -3.45 -1.18
N MET A 134 6.34 -4.68 -1.14
CA MET A 134 5.59 -5.87 -1.53
C MET A 134 5.30 -6.75 -0.31
N PRO A 135 4.18 -6.54 0.42
CA PRO A 135 3.79 -7.46 1.48
C PRO A 135 3.48 -8.83 0.92
N SER A 136 4.04 -9.88 1.54
CA SER A 136 3.86 -11.25 1.08
C SER A 136 3.81 -12.23 2.23
N GLU A 137 2.80 -13.08 2.25
CA GLU A 137 2.73 -14.23 3.15
C GLU A 137 3.60 -15.35 2.59
N PRO A 138 4.46 -16.02 3.39
CA PRO A 138 5.38 -17.06 2.91
C PRO A 138 4.65 -18.36 2.57
N THR A 139 3.95 -18.38 1.45
CA THR A 139 3.22 -19.51 0.90
C THR A 139 3.80 -19.91 -0.45
N ARG A 140 3.50 -21.12 -0.91
CA ARG A 140 4.01 -21.64 -2.19
C ARG A 140 3.68 -20.71 -3.38
N ASP A 141 2.46 -20.18 -3.41
CA ASP A 141 1.98 -19.32 -4.52
C ASP A 141 2.44 -17.86 -4.42
N ALA A 142 3.10 -17.50 -3.31
CA ALA A 142 3.52 -16.11 -3.08
C ALA A 142 4.62 -15.68 -4.05
N LEU A 143 5.48 -16.59 -4.48
CA LEU A 143 6.57 -16.29 -5.39
C LEU A 143 6.04 -15.79 -6.75
N ASP A 144 5.02 -16.43 -7.28
CA ASP A 144 4.41 -16.03 -8.56
C ASP A 144 3.82 -14.62 -8.46
N GLY A 145 3.12 -14.32 -7.36
CA GLY A 145 2.59 -12.98 -7.11
C GLY A 145 3.69 -11.91 -6.98
N ILE A 146 4.81 -12.24 -6.33
CA ILE A 146 5.99 -11.35 -6.25
C ILE A 146 6.56 -11.12 -7.66
N LEU A 147 6.78 -12.18 -8.43
CA LEU A 147 7.37 -12.07 -9.78
C LEU A 147 6.48 -11.28 -10.73
N GLN A 148 5.17 -11.50 -10.70
CA GLN A 148 4.22 -10.73 -11.51
C GLN A 148 4.20 -9.25 -11.11
N THR A 149 4.30 -8.95 -9.81
CA THR A 149 4.42 -7.57 -9.32
C THR A 149 5.70 -6.92 -9.81
N LEU A 150 6.83 -7.63 -9.76
CA LEU A 150 8.11 -7.14 -10.28
C LEU A 150 8.08 -6.86 -11.79
N GLU A 151 7.40 -7.69 -12.57
CA GLU A 151 7.22 -7.43 -14.02
C GLU A 151 6.37 -6.16 -14.26
N ALA A 152 5.30 -5.94 -13.46
CA ALA A 152 4.54 -4.70 -13.51
C ALA A 152 5.40 -3.47 -13.15
N VAL A 153 6.23 -3.57 -12.11
CA VAL A 153 7.17 -2.51 -11.72
C VAL A 153 8.17 -2.22 -12.85
N LYS A 154 8.76 -3.25 -13.45
CA LYS A 154 9.69 -3.09 -14.58
C LYS A 154 9.02 -2.41 -15.79
N SER A 155 7.79 -2.80 -16.10
CA SER A 155 7.00 -2.20 -17.18
C SER A 155 6.76 -0.72 -16.93
N VAL A 156 6.31 -0.35 -15.74
CA VAL A 156 6.08 1.04 -15.34
C VAL A 156 7.39 1.83 -15.33
N LYS A 157 8.47 1.26 -14.81
CA LYS A 157 9.80 1.89 -14.79
C LYS A 157 10.28 2.23 -16.19
N LYS A 158 10.04 1.34 -17.15
CA LYS A 158 10.45 1.53 -18.54
C LYS A 158 9.59 2.57 -19.28
N SER A 159 8.30 2.65 -18.98
CA SER A 159 7.34 3.41 -19.80
C SER A 159 6.89 4.74 -19.21
N ALA A 160 6.83 4.89 -17.88
CA ALA A 160 6.13 6.01 -17.25
C ALA A 160 6.82 6.57 -15.99
N ASN A 161 7.66 5.79 -15.27
CA ASN A 161 8.27 6.21 -14.03
C ASN A 161 9.66 5.56 -13.83
N ASN A 162 10.68 6.09 -14.49
CA ASN A 162 12.05 5.55 -14.45
C ASN A 162 12.70 5.62 -13.05
N GLY A 163 12.21 6.50 -12.17
CA GLY A 163 12.68 6.64 -10.79
C GLY A 163 12.07 5.65 -9.80
N LEU A 164 11.07 4.84 -10.22
CA LEU A 164 10.43 3.87 -9.34
C LEU A 164 11.42 2.81 -8.83
N GLU A 165 11.47 2.60 -7.51
CA GLU A 165 12.35 1.61 -6.90
C GLU A 165 11.58 0.62 -6.03
N VAL A 166 12.06 -0.63 -5.99
CA VAL A 166 11.53 -1.67 -5.10
C VAL A 166 12.30 -1.62 -3.79
N LEU A 167 11.65 -1.21 -2.69
CA LEU A 167 12.24 -1.26 -1.34
C LEU A 167 12.42 -2.70 -0.87
N GLY A 168 11.47 -3.57 -1.17
CA GLY A 168 11.60 -4.97 -0.88
C GLY A 168 10.29 -5.72 -0.66
N VAL A 169 10.45 -7.03 -0.49
CA VAL A 169 9.39 -7.94 -0.05
C VAL A 169 9.36 -7.95 1.47
N LEU A 170 8.21 -7.60 2.06
CA LEU A 170 7.97 -7.67 3.50
C LEU A 170 7.24 -8.97 3.82
N MET A 171 7.90 -9.87 4.55
CA MET A 171 7.24 -11.10 5.02
C MET A 171 6.22 -10.77 6.10
N VAL A 172 4.94 -11.05 5.82
CA VAL A 172 3.82 -10.84 6.75
C VAL A 172 3.21 -12.17 7.16
N LYS A 173 2.49 -12.19 8.29
CA LYS A 173 1.95 -13.41 8.93
C LYS A 173 3.01 -14.50 9.10
N TYR A 174 4.25 -14.09 9.31
CA TYR A 174 5.40 -14.98 9.42
C TYR A 174 5.33 -15.77 10.74
N LYS A 175 5.54 -17.08 10.67
CA LYS A 175 5.58 -17.98 11.85
C LYS A 175 6.94 -18.67 11.88
N GLU A 176 7.80 -18.30 12.82
CA GLU A 176 9.15 -18.84 12.92
C GLU A 176 9.20 -20.37 13.16
N ARG A 177 8.17 -20.93 13.80
CA ARG A 177 8.06 -22.38 14.00
C ARG A 177 7.79 -23.18 12.72
N TYR A 178 7.38 -22.49 11.61
CA TYR A 178 7.05 -23.18 10.37
C TYR A 178 8.27 -23.29 9.45
N THR A 179 8.73 -24.52 9.21
CA THR A 179 9.88 -24.82 8.34
C THR A 179 9.67 -24.25 6.92
N VAL A 180 8.45 -24.34 6.40
CA VAL A 180 8.08 -23.80 5.08
C VAL A 180 8.33 -22.29 4.99
N HIS A 181 8.01 -21.52 6.06
CA HIS A 181 8.25 -20.08 6.09
C HIS A 181 9.76 -19.76 6.08
N LYS A 182 10.56 -20.52 6.82
CA LYS A 182 12.02 -20.38 6.82
C LYS A 182 12.62 -20.72 5.45
N GLN A 183 12.15 -21.80 4.84
CA GLN A 183 12.60 -22.22 3.50
C GLN A 183 12.24 -21.17 2.45
N PHE A 184 11.02 -20.62 2.47
CA PHE A 184 10.60 -19.58 1.55
C PHE A 184 11.43 -18.31 1.71
N LEU A 185 11.65 -17.84 2.94
CA LEU A 185 12.49 -16.67 3.22
C LEU A 185 13.92 -16.90 2.71
N ASN A 186 14.52 -18.06 3.02
CA ASN A 186 15.86 -18.42 2.55
C ASN A 186 15.94 -18.46 1.02
N TYR A 187 14.91 -18.99 0.36
CA TYR A 187 14.84 -19.00 -1.09
C TYR A 187 14.84 -17.57 -1.65
N CYS A 188 13.94 -16.70 -1.17
CA CYS A 188 13.85 -15.32 -1.62
C CYS A 188 15.15 -14.55 -1.39
N THR A 189 15.81 -14.75 -0.23
CA THR A 189 17.08 -14.08 0.11
C THR A 189 18.23 -14.57 -0.75
N LYS A 190 18.34 -15.90 -0.94
CA LYS A 190 19.43 -16.50 -1.74
C LYS A 190 19.28 -16.24 -3.24
N ALA A 191 18.05 -16.18 -3.73
CA ALA A 191 17.79 -15.91 -5.15
C ALA A 191 18.34 -14.55 -5.59
N ASN A 192 18.48 -13.60 -4.68
CA ASN A 192 19.01 -12.24 -4.88
C ASN A 192 18.41 -11.51 -6.12
N LYS A 193 17.16 -11.84 -6.46
CA LYS A 193 16.45 -11.27 -7.61
C LYS A 193 15.71 -9.99 -7.27
N PHE A 194 15.48 -9.76 -5.97
CA PHE A 194 14.77 -8.60 -5.42
C PHE A 194 15.15 -8.41 -3.94
N PRO A 195 15.07 -7.18 -3.41
CA PRO A 195 15.29 -6.93 -2.00
C PRO A 195 14.27 -7.63 -1.11
N VAL A 196 14.70 -8.09 0.06
CA VAL A 196 13.83 -8.66 1.11
C VAL A 196 14.12 -7.94 2.41
N PHE A 197 13.07 -7.44 3.07
CA PHE A 197 13.23 -6.79 4.37
C PHE A 197 13.74 -7.78 5.42
N LYS A 198 14.66 -7.31 6.27
CA LYS A 198 15.13 -8.09 7.45
C LYS A 198 13.99 -8.27 8.45
N THR A 199 13.16 -7.25 8.61
CA THR A 199 11.97 -7.27 9.46
C THR A 199 10.92 -8.23 8.88
N LYS A 200 10.28 -8.96 9.76
CA LYS A 200 9.16 -9.86 9.46
C LYS A 200 8.00 -9.51 10.39
N VAL A 201 6.82 -9.40 9.85
CA VAL A 201 5.60 -9.13 10.63
C VAL A 201 4.94 -10.45 10.97
N ARG A 202 4.80 -10.76 12.27
CA ARG A 202 4.11 -11.95 12.73
C ARG A 202 2.59 -11.83 12.54
N GLU A 203 1.90 -12.95 12.50
CA GLU A 203 0.45 -12.95 12.69
C GLU A 203 0.13 -12.51 14.12
N SER A 204 -0.73 -11.51 14.28
CA SER A 204 -1.10 -10.97 15.58
C SER A 204 -2.62 -10.82 15.68
N GLN A 205 -3.18 -11.43 16.71
CA GLN A 205 -4.61 -11.25 17.04
C GLN A 205 -4.89 -9.82 17.51
N ALA A 206 -3.90 -9.15 18.12
CA ALA A 206 -4.03 -7.77 18.57
C ALA A 206 -4.30 -6.79 17.42
N ILE A 207 -3.71 -7.01 16.24
CA ILE A 207 -4.01 -6.21 15.03
C ILE A 207 -5.48 -6.41 14.63
N ASN A 208 -5.96 -7.65 14.64
CA ASN A 208 -7.35 -7.94 14.28
C ASN A 208 -8.32 -7.33 15.30
N ASN A 209 -8.01 -7.43 16.58
CA ASN A 209 -8.83 -6.84 17.66
C ASN A 209 -8.88 -5.31 17.54
N ALA A 210 -7.73 -4.65 17.32
CA ALA A 210 -7.66 -3.21 17.13
C ALA A 210 -8.54 -2.77 15.95
N LYS A 211 -8.45 -3.48 14.82
CA LYS A 211 -9.28 -3.19 13.63
C LYS A 211 -10.77 -3.38 13.88
N THR A 212 -11.15 -4.44 14.58
CA THR A 212 -12.56 -4.70 14.94
C THR A 212 -13.13 -3.59 15.82
N ASN A 213 -12.31 -3.04 16.73
CA ASN A 213 -12.70 -1.97 17.65
C ASN A 213 -12.53 -0.56 17.06
N ASN A 214 -12.01 -0.43 15.83
CA ASN A 214 -11.62 0.85 15.25
C ASN A 214 -10.55 1.59 16.06
N ASP A 215 -9.68 0.85 16.76
CA ASP A 215 -8.59 1.38 17.56
C ASP A 215 -7.28 1.43 16.77
N ASN A 216 -6.38 2.31 17.20
CA ASN A 216 -5.02 2.34 16.68
C ASN A 216 -4.20 1.19 17.29
N PHE A 217 -3.67 0.28 16.45
CA PHE A 217 -2.88 -0.85 16.95
C PHE A 217 -1.51 -0.46 17.54
N PHE A 218 -1.13 0.82 17.50
CA PHE A 218 -0.02 1.38 18.27
C PHE A 218 -0.43 1.89 19.65
N ASP A 219 -1.70 1.75 20.05
CA ASP A 219 -2.14 2.06 21.40
C ASP A 219 -1.52 1.11 22.42
N LYS A 220 -1.32 1.60 23.66
CA LYS A 220 -0.59 0.86 24.69
C LYS A 220 -1.11 -0.56 24.93
N GLN A 221 -2.43 -0.75 24.82
CA GLN A 221 -3.09 -2.04 25.02
C GLN A 221 -2.67 -3.10 23.98
N TYR A 222 -2.30 -2.68 22.74
CA TYR A 222 -1.88 -3.58 21.67
C TYR A 222 -0.37 -3.63 21.46
N MET A 223 0.37 -2.65 22.00
CA MET A 223 1.80 -2.45 21.71
C MET A 223 2.70 -3.62 22.09
N LYS A 224 2.37 -4.35 23.15
CA LYS A 224 3.16 -5.49 23.64
C LYS A 224 3.16 -6.64 22.63
N GLU A 225 2.01 -6.84 21.96
CA GLU A 225 1.81 -7.91 20.98
C GLU A 225 2.23 -7.50 19.56
N ASN A 226 2.26 -6.19 19.28
CA ASN A 226 2.56 -5.61 17.96
C ASN A 226 4.00 -5.11 17.83
N ALA A 227 4.95 -5.64 18.60
CA ALA A 227 6.34 -5.20 18.61
C ALA A 227 7.03 -5.25 17.23
N ASP A 228 6.57 -6.11 16.34
CA ASP A 228 7.13 -6.28 14.99
C ASP A 228 6.77 -5.16 14.01
N ILE A 229 5.85 -4.27 14.40
CA ILE A 229 5.37 -3.17 13.54
C ILE A 229 6.13 -1.87 13.81
N ARG A 230 7.06 -1.88 14.75
CA ARG A 230 7.88 -0.72 15.15
C ARG A 230 9.05 -0.48 14.22
#